data_02a64d45e1fe6c3bd2a21c0f7a8a35ee
#
_entry.id   02a64d45e1fe6c3bd2a21c0f7a8a35ee
#
_cell.length_a   1.000
_cell.length_b   1.000
_cell.length_c   1.000
_cell.angle_alpha   90.00
_cell.angle_beta   90.00
_cell.angle_gamma   90.00
#
_symmetry.space_group_name_H-M   'P 1'
#
loop_
_entity.id
_entity.type
_entity.pdbx_description
1 polymer ?
#
loop_
_entity_poly.entity_id
_entity_poly.type
_entity_poly.pdbx_seq_one_letter_code
_entity_poly.pdbx_strand_id
1 'polypeptide(L)'
;MDGYIVYDIQDEEGRTAMPRPFPFRKLGDPAAFATVLERVSGGRSSVVYKCVAESDKATFNKWLSDCVKKSKNMCFNFVGGATHSKEYKGPTIPDAADLLTKQLKGHFGGVTIAERHEKKGNEHETLLKKQSLGAEWFITQAIYDQEPTIKLINDYGKLCKERNVKPVKIILTFAPCGREKTMKFIKWLGVKVPEWVEQRIFSEDATPAKTPLNKSPVERSVDILCDMCEDILEQTKDSGVPLGVSVESVSIFKNEVEAAHELFRRCQHIALDFFKRPWRVNVELIDVNDRKTNDAKRTTTTKT
;
A
#
# COMPACT_ATOMS: atom_id res chain seq x y z
N MET A 1 -15.12 1.29 -2.91
CA MET A 1 -13.74 1.36 -3.45
C MET A 1 -13.39 2.83 -3.66
N ASP A 2 -12.34 3.31 -2.99
CA ASP A 2 -12.00 4.75 -2.95
C ASP A 2 -11.10 5.15 -4.13
N GLY A 3 -10.28 4.23 -4.64
CA GLY A 3 -9.37 4.51 -5.74
C GLY A 3 -8.55 3.30 -6.17
N TYR A 4 -7.50 3.55 -6.92
CA TYR A 4 -6.60 2.56 -7.49
C TYR A 4 -5.17 2.80 -7.04
N ILE A 5 -4.37 1.73 -6.99
CA ILE A 5 -2.92 1.80 -6.87
C ILE A 5 -2.33 1.31 -8.19
N VAL A 6 -1.47 2.12 -8.79
CA VAL A 6 -0.83 1.83 -10.09
C VAL A 6 0.67 1.76 -9.88
N TYR A 7 1.23 0.56 -10.06
CA TYR A 7 2.64 0.29 -9.79
C TYR A 7 3.55 0.68 -10.95
N ASP A 8 4.70 1.28 -10.63
CA ASP A 8 5.84 1.43 -11.52
C ASP A 8 6.76 0.22 -11.33
N ILE A 9 6.51 -0.82 -12.13
CA ILE A 9 7.25 -2.08 -12.01
C ILE A 9 8.62 -1.93 -12.70
N GLN A 10 9.68 -2.03 -11.89
CA GLN A 10 11.06 -1.95 -12.34
C GLN A 10 11.64 -3.34 -12.58
N ASP A 11 12.68 -3.38 -13.43
CA ASP A 11 13.55 -4.55 -13.50
C ASP A 11 14.40 -4.61 -12.24
N GLU A 12 14.08 -5.56 -11.40
CA GLU A 12 14.75 -5.80 -10.12
C GLU A 12 15.73 -6.99 -10.23
N GLU A 13 16.26 -7.26 -11.42
CA GLU A 13 17.29 -8.29 -11.62
C GLU A 13 18.47 -8.01 -10.67
N GLY A 14 18.94 -9.06 -10.00
CA GLY A 14 19.97 -8.93 -8.96
C GLY A 14 19.46 -8.48 -7.58
N ARG A 15 18.16 -8.32 -7.36
CA ARG A 15 17.56 -8.07 -6.03
C ARG A 15 17.85 -9.20 -5.05
N THR A 16 17.82 -10.44 -5.54
CA THR A 16 18.17 -11.65 -4.80
C THR A 16 19.14 -12.52 -5.61
N ALA A 17 19.81 -13.48 -4.97
CA ALA A 17 20.62 -14.47 -5.65
C ALA A 17 19.80 -15.45 -6.51
N MET A 18 18.49 -15.50 -6.33
CA MET A 18 17.59 -16.37 -7.10
C MET A 18 17.11 -15.69 -8.38
N PRO A 19 16.98 -16.43 -9.49
CA PRO A 19 16.42 -15.89 -10.72
C PRO A 19 14.95 -15.49 -10.50
N ARG A 20 14.51 -14.44 -11.20
CA ARG A 20 13.13 -13.98 -11.16
C ARG A 20 12.17 -15.07 -11.68
N PRO A 21 11.16 -15.51 -10.92
CA PRO A 21 10.23 -16.59 -11.33
C PRO A 21 9.39 -16.26 -12.56
N PHE A 22 9.05 -14.98 -12.76
CA PHE A 22 8.38 -14.49 -13.95
C PHE A 22 9.31 -13.54 -14.72
N PRO A 23 9.42 -13.65 -16.05
CA PRO A 23 10.22 -12.72 -16.84
C PRO A 23 9.75 -11.28 -16.64
N PHE A 24 10.70 -10.36 -16.50
CA PHE A 24 10.37 -8.94 -16.48
C PHE A 24 9.83 -8.51 -17.84
N ARG A 25 8.77 -7.73 -17.81
CA ARG A 25 8.24 -7.01 -18.98
C ARG A 25 8.07 -5.56 -18.59
N LYS A 26 8.73 -4.66 -19.30
CA LYS A 26 8.54 -3.23 -19.10
C LYS A 26 7.10 -2.87 -19.42
N LEU A 27 6.43 -2.24 -18.46
CA LEU A 27 5.09 -1.71 -18.63
C LEU A 27 5.15 -0.27 -19.16
N GLY A 28 4.00 0.25 -19.58
CA GLY A 28 3.83 1.65 -19.92
C GLY A 28 3.94 2.58 -18.70
N ASP A 29 3.87 3.88 -18.94
CA ASP A 29 3.89 4.89 -17.88
C ASP A 29 2.68 4.69 -16.93
N PRO A 30 2.91 4.46 -15.62
CA PRO A 30 1.83 4.25 -14.66
C PRO A 30 0.88 5.47 -14.55
N ALA A 31 1.36 6.69 -14.75
CA ALA A 31 0.52 7.89 -14.73
C ALA A 31 -0.42 7.95 -15.95
N ALA A 32 0.02 7.47 -17.11
CA ALA A 32 -0.85 7.36 -18.28
C ALA A 32 -1.98 6.35 -18.03
N PHE A 33 -1.68 5.21 -17.39
CA PHE A 33 -2.69 4.23 -17.03
C PHE A 33 -3.63 4.75 -15.95
N ALA A 34 -3.13 5.46 -14.94
CA ALA A 34 -3.96 6.12 -13.92
C ALA A 34 -4.98 7.09 -14.54
N THR A 35 -4.60 7.84 -15.59
CA THR A 35 -5.51 8.73 -16.32
C THR A 35 -6.64 7.94 -17.01
N VAL A 36 -6.35 6.74 -17.53
CA VAL A 36 -7.39 5.86 -18.10
C VAL A 36 -8.35 5.40 -17.01
N LEU A 37 -7.81 4.93 -15.87
CA LEU A 37 -8.61 4.48 -14.74
C LEU A 37 -9.51 5.59 -14.19
N GLU A 38 -9.00 6.81 -14.04
CA GLU A 38 -9.79 7.97 -13.62
C GLU A 38 -10.98 8.20 -14.56
N ARG A 39 -10.74 8.19 -15.85
CA ARG A 39 -11.80 8.39 -16.87
C ARG A 39 -12.87 7.31 -16.84
N VAL A 40 -12.48 6.01 -16.77
CA VAL A 40 -13.45 4.90 -16.83
C VAL A 40 -14.17 4.67 -15.51
N SER A 41 -13.63 5.17 -14.40
CA SER A 41 -14.22 5.03 -13.06
C SER A 41 -15.07 6.21 -12.61
N GLY A 42 -15.26 7.22 -13.46
CA GLY A 42 -16.01 8.42 -13.11
C GLY A 42 -15.26 9.35 -12.14
N GLY A 43 -13.92 9.46 -12.29
CA GLY A 43 -13.10 10.43 -11.55
C GLY A 43 -12.48 9.92 -10.26
N ARG A 44 -12.39 8.59 -10.04
CA ARG A 44 -11.74 8.06 -8.85
C ARG A 44 -10.24 8.32 -8.85
N SER A 45 -9.71 8.62 -7.66
CA SER A 45 -8.29 8.91 -7.46
C SER A 45 -7.42 7.67 -7.70
N SER A 46 -6.18 7.91 -8.11
CA SER A 46 -5.16 6.88 -8.24
C SER A 46 -3.90 7.26 -7.46
N VAL A 47 -3.31 6.29 -6.78
CA VAL A 47 -1.97 6.40 -6.21
C VAL A 47 -0.99 5.79 -7.21
N VAL A 48 -0.18 6.64 -7.83
CA VAL A 48 0.82 6.24 -8.82
C VAL A 48 2.16 6.01 -8.14
N TYR A 49 2.67 4.81 -8.22
CA TYR A 49 4.04 4.52 -7.80
C TYR A 49 5.03 5.11 -8.80
N LYS A 50 6.12 5.64 -8.29
CA LYS A 50 7.24 6.11 -9.13
C LYS A 50 8.58 5.90 -8.46
N CYS A 51 9.45 5.18 -9.18
CA CYS A 51 10.86 5.14 -8.83
C CYS A 51 11.50 6.49 -9.17
N VAL A 52 11.80 7.28 -8.13
CA VAL A 52 12.35 8.63 -8.31
C VAL A 52 13.77 8.61 -8.88
N ALA A 53 14.48 7.53 -8.65
CA ALA A 53 15.91 7.40 -8.97
C ALA A 53 16.19 6.92 -10.41
N GLU A 54 15.17 6.45 -11.15
CA GLU A 54 15.35 5.79 -12.45
C GLU A 54 15.77 6.75 -13.58
N SER A 55 15.21 7.95 -13.61
CA SER A 55 15.52 8.96 -14.60
C SER A 55 16.32 10.11 -13.98
N ASP A 56 17.02 10.91 -14.80
CA ASP A 56 17.67 12.12 -14.29
C ASP A 56 16.67 13.12 -13.70
N LYS A 57 17.17 14.05 -12.90
CA LYS A 57 16.35 15.02 -12.15
C LYS A 57 15.46 15.89 -13.06
N ALA A 58 15.95 16.30 -14.22
CA ALA A 58 15.20 17.18 -15.14
C ALA A 58 14.03 16.40 -15.76
N THR A 59 14.27 15.19 -16.22
CA THR A 59 13.27 14.27 -16.76
C THR A 59 12.20 13.94 -15.73
N PHE A 60 12.59 13.61 -14.49
CA PHE A 60 11.65 13.35 -13.40
C PHE A 60 10.79 14.57 -13.08
N ASN A 61 11.41 15.74 -12.93
CA ASN A 61 10.68 16.97 -12.59
C ASN A 61 9.66 17.35 -13.66
N LYS A 62 10.03 17.20 -14.93
CA LYS A 62 9.12 17.42 -16.06
C LYS A 62 7.95 16.44 -16.00
N TRP A 63 8.23 15.13 -15.86
CA TRP A 63 7.19 14.10 -15.76
C TRP A 63 6.20 14.39 -14.62
N LEU A 64 6.71 14.69 -13.41
CA LEU A 64 5.87 14.97 -12.26
C LEU A 64 5.00 16.23 -12.46
N SER A 65 5.58 17.29 -13.01
CA SER A 65 4.85 18.52 -13.31
C SER A 65 3.74 18.28 -14.34
N ASP A 66 4.01 17.48 -15.36
CA ASP A 66 3.02 17.14 -16.38
C ASP A 66 1.88 16.27 -15.82
N CYS A 67 2.19 15.34 -14.89
CA CYS A 67 1.18 14.54 -14.20
C CYS A 67 0.23 15.39 -13.36
N VAL A 68 0.76 16.28 -12.51
CA VAL A 68 -0.05 17.15 -11.65
C VAL A 68 -0.92 18.12 -12.46
N LYS A 69 -0.44 18.58 -13.62
CA LYS A 69 -1.24 19.41 -14.53
C LYS A 69 -2.40 18.65 -15.18
N LYS A 70 -2.20 17.35 -15.46
CA LYS A 70 -3.20 16.51 -16.14
C LYS A 70 -4.35 16.10 -15.23
N SER A 71 -4.07 15.80 -13.97
CA SER A 71 -5.09 15.33 -13.03
C SER A 71 -4.79 15.79 -11.60
N LYS A 72 -5.80 16.37 -10.96
CA LYS A 72 -5.77 16.67 -9.52
C LYS A 72 -6.12 15.46 -8.64
N ASN A 73 -6.62 14.39 -9.23
CA ASN A 73 -6.98 13.15 -8.53
C ASN A 73 -5.83 12.14 -8.50
N MET A 74 -4.69 12.50 -9.06
CA MET A 74 -3.48 11.67 -9.06
C MET A 74 -2.65 11.98 -7.82
N CYS A 75 -2.43 10.96 -7.02
CA CYS A 75 -1.54 10.99 -5.87
C CYS A 75 -0.30 10.14 -6.17
N PHE A 76 0.79 10.30 -5.44
CA PHE A 76 2.04 9.63 -5.76
C PHE A 76 2.58 8.82 -4.58
N ASN A 77 3.17 7.68 -4.88
CA ASN A 77 3.93 6.88 -3.92
C ASN A 77 5.38 6.78 -4.39
N PHE A 78 6.27 7.53 -3.75
CA PHE A 78 7.67 7.57 -4.17
C PHE A 78 8.46 6.42 -3.58
N VAL A 79 9.22 5.75 -4.44
CA VAL A 79 10.17 4.69 -4.08
C VAL A 79 11.56 5.03 -4.59
N GLY A 80 12.57 4.61 -3.84
CA GLY A 80 13.97 4.73 -4.24
C GLY A 80 14.38 3.65 -5.24
N GLY A 81 15.66 3.61 -5.59
CA GLY A 81 16.21 2.56 -6.45
C GLY A 81 16.09 1.17 -5.82
N ALA A 82 15.84 0.17 -6.64
CA ALA A 82 15.58 -1.19 -6.21
C ALA A 82 16.84 -1.93 -5.70
N THR A 83 18.02 -1.54 -6.17
CA THR A 83 19.29 -2.21 -5.84
C THR A 83 20.35 -1.19 -5.43
N HIS A 84 21.30 -1.63 -4.57
CA HIS A 84 22.46 -0.81 -4.20
C HIS A 84 23.62 -0.91 -5.21
N SER A 85 23.55 -1.84 -6.15
CA SER A 85 24.61 -2.11 -7.14
C SER A 85 24.54 -1.18 -8.35
N LYS A 86 23.46 -0.41 -8.50
CA LYS A 86 23.26 0.49 -9.63
C LYS A 86 23.42 1.94 -9.18
N GLU A 87 24.18 2.72 -9.93
CA GLU A 87 24.25 4.17 -9.76
C GLU A 87 22.95 4.81 -10.29
N TYR A 88 22.33 5.63 -9.47
CA TYR A 88 21.08 6.31 -9.80
C TYR A 88 21.32 7.81 -9.98
N LYS A 89 20.85 8.35 -11.10
CA LYS A 89 21.01 9.79 -11.48
C LYS A 89 19.80 10.65 -11.11
N GLY A 90 18.73 10.03 -10.62
CA GLY A 90 17.49 10.70 -10.28
C GLY A 90 17.53 11.43 -8.94
N PRO A 91 16.47 12.18 -8.62
CA PRO A 91 16.36 12.87 -7.33
C PRO A 91 16.22 11.86 -6.18
N THR A 92 16.48 12.35 -4.97
CA THR A 92 16.15 11.61 -3.75
C THR A 92 14.65 11.70 -3.46
N ILE A 93 14.15 10.81 -2.58
CA ILE A 93 12.74 10.90 -2.13
C ILE A 93 12.46 12.27 -1.47
N PRO A 94 13.32 12.83 -0.60
CA PRO A 94 13.14 14.19 -0.09
C PRO A 94 13.05 15.26 -1.18
N ASP A 95 13.89 15.21 -2.21
CA ASP A 95 13.83 16.17 -3.33
C ASP A 95 12.50 16.09 -4.09
N ALA A 96 12.04 14.85 -4.37
CA ALA A 96 10.77 14.60 -5.04
C ALA A 96 9.57 15.06 -4.20
N ALA A 97 9.59 14.79 -2.89
CA ALA A 97 8.58 15.23 -1.94
C ALA A 97 8.51 16.77 -1.89
N ASP A 98 9.66 17.44 -1.81
CA ASP A 98 9.74 18.90 -1.77
C ASP A 98 9.18 19.55 -3.04
N LEU A 99 9.55 19.04 -4.19
CA LEU A 99 9.00 19.48 -5.48
C LEU A 99 7.47 19.32 -5.51
N LEU A 100 6.96 18.13 -5.14
CA LEU A 100 5.54 17.84 -5.23
C LEU A 100 4.73 18.69 -4.22
N THR A 101 5.11 18.69 -2.95
CA THR A 101 4.32 19.32 -1.88
C THR A 101 4.45 20.83 -1.86
N LYS A 102 5.66 21.37 -1.99
CA LYS A 102 5.91 22.81 -1.87
C LYS A 102 5.65 23.58 -3.17
N GLN A 103 6.04 23.01 -4.32
CA GLN A 103 5.94 23.71 -5.59
C GLN A 103 4.68 23.36 -6.39
N LEU A 104 4.35 22.07 -6.48
CA LEU A 104 3.23 21.57 -7.30
C LEU A 104 1.92 21.42 -6.52
N LYS A 105 1.96 21.49 -5.18
CA LYS A 105 0.79 21.34 -4.29
C LYS A 105 0.06 19.99 -4.47
N GLY A 106 0.80 18.95 -4.76
CA GLY A 106 0.28 17.58 -4.89
C GLY A 106 0.45 16.78 -3.59
N HIS A 107 -0.04 15.55 -3.61
CA HIS A 107 -0.11 14.63 -2.47
C HIS A 107 0.77 13.41 -2.69
N PHE A 108 1.51 13.00 -1.67
CA PHE A 108 2.30 11.78 -1.74
C PHE A 108 2.23 10.94 -0.48
N GLY A 109 2.50 9.67 -0.66
CA GLY A 109 2.76 8.72 0.40
C GLY A 109 4.06 7.94 0.16
N GLY A 110 4.28 6.95 0.98
CA GLY A 110 5.46 6.10 0.92
C GLY A 110 5.13 4.63 1.12
N VAL A 111 6.12 3.80 0.90
CA VAL A 111 6.08 2.38 1.22
C VAL A 111 6.54 2.17 2.65
N THR A 112 5.91 1.22 3.34
CA THR A 112 6.41 0.65 4.59
C THR A 112 6.55 -0.86 4.46
N ILE A 113 7.56 -1.43 5.09
CA ILE A 113 7.89 -2.85 5.02
C ILE A 113 8.06 -3.36 6.46
N ALA A 114 7.08 -4.11 6.94
CA ALA A 114 7.04 -4.60 8.31
C ALA A 114 8.22 -5.53 8.66
N GLU A 115 8.72 -6.30 7.70
CA GLU A 115 9.89 -7.15 7.87
C GLU A 115 11.18 -6.35 8.14
N ARG A 116 11.25 -5.09 7.72
CA ARG A 116 12.37 -4.19 8.10
C ARG A 116 12.26 -3.79 9.56
N HIS A 117 11.03 -3.61 10.06
CA HIS A 117 10.81 -3.32 11.48
C HIS A 117 11.18 -4.52 12.35
N GLU A 118 10.80 -5.73 11.93
CA GLU A 118 11.21 -6.96 12.61
C GLU A 118 12.74 -7.10 12.71
N LYS A 119 13.46 -6.78 11.62
CA LYS A 119 14.92 -6.93 11.56
C LYS A 119 15.70 -5.83 12.28
N LYS A 120 15.25 -4.57 12.19
CA LYS A 120 16.00 -3.39 12.63
C LYS A 120 15.35 -2.63 13.79
N GLY A 121 14.07 -2.88 14.07
CA GLY A 121 13.31 -2.22 15.12
C GLY A 121 12.99 -0.73 14.88
N ASN A 122 13.28 -0.16 13.71
CA ASN A 122 13.24 1.28 13.48
C ASN A 122 12.42 1.76 12.26
N GLU A 123 11.62 0.90 11.64
CA GLU A 123 10.79 1.34 10.48
C GLU A 123 9.76 2.39 10.89
N HIS A 124 9.20 2.32 12.11
CA HIS A 124 8.28 3.33 12.65
C HIS A 124 8.91 4.75 12.72
N GLU A 125 10.21 4.85 13.03
CA GLU A 125 10.95 6.12 12.97
C GLU A 125 11.10 6.60 11.52
N THR A 126 11.31 5.66 10.59
CA THR A 126 11.36 5.95 9.15
C THR A 126 10.02 6.49 8.65
N LEU A 127 8.88 5.95 9.14
CA LEU A 127 7.56 6.47 8.82
C LEU A 127 7.40 7.91 9.32
N LEU A 128 7.74 8.18 10.57
CA LEU A 128 7.67 9.52 11.14
C LEU A 128 8.55 10.52 10.37
N LYS A 129 9.73 10.09 9.94
CA LYS A 129 10.64 10.89 9.10
C LYS A 129 10.04 11.20 7.72
N LYS A 130 9.40 10.23 7.07
CA LYS A 130 8.69 10.46 5.80
C LYS A 130 7.47 11.36 6.00
N GLN A 131 6.75 11.20 7.10
CA GLN A 131 5.63 12.08 7.46
C GLN A 131 6.08 13.53 7.63
N SER A 132 7.24 13.79 8.24
CA SER A 132 7.78 15.14 8.36
C SER A 132 8.16 15.78 7.02
N LEU A 133 8.37 14.97 5.97
CA LEU A 133 8.53 15.43 4.58
C LEU A 133 7.17 15.70 3.89
N GLY A 134 6.05 15.45 4.56
CA GLY A 134 4.71 15.68 4.04
C GLY A 134 4.02 14.40 3.49
N ALA A 135 4.51 13.20 3.80
CA ALA A 135 3.79 11.97 3.45
C ALA A 135 2.46 11.88 4.20
N GLU A 136 1.38 11.60 3.50
CA GLU A 136 0.01 11.58 4.03
C GLU A 136 -0.52 10.16 4.26
N TRP A 137 0.16 9.14 3.74
CA TRP A 137 -0.13 7.72 3.96
C TRP A 137 1.10 6.85 3.72
N PHE A 138 1.00 5.60 4.19
CA PHE A 138 1.95 4.55 3.87
C PHE A 138 1.20 3.33 3.32
N ILE A 139 1.79 2.64 2.33
CA ILE A 139 1.26 1.40 1.77
C ILE A 139 2.23 0.29 2.15
N THR A 140 1.72 -0.78 2.74
CA THR A 140 2.56 -1.94 3.10
C THR A 140 2.97 -2.74 1.87
N GLN A 141 4.03 -3.51 2.00
CA GLN A 141 4.23 -4.67 1.13
C GLN A 141 3.11 -5.69 1.36
N ALA A 142 2.91 -6.63 0.43
CA ALA A 142 1.94 -7.71 0.62
C ALA A 142 2.18 -8.45 1.95
N ILE A 143 1.11 -8.66 2.72
CA ILE A 143 1.18 -9.23 4.06
C ILE A 143 0.86 -10.72 3.99
N TYR A 144 1.79 -11.54 4.49
CA TYR A 144 1.65 -12.99 4.71
C TYR A 144 2.10 -13.39 6.13
N ASP A 145 2.54 -12.41 6.92
CA ASP A 145 2.86 -12.53 8.33
C ASP A 145 2.32 -11.26 9.02
N GLN A 146 1.27 -11.42 9.84
CA GLN A 146 0.61 -10.28 10.48
C GLN A 146 1.42 -9.72 11.66
N GLU A 147 2.21 -10.54 12.37
CA GLU A 147 2.89 -10.15 13.61
C GLU A 147 3.83 -8.93 13.43
N PRO A 148 4.73 -8.90 12.42
CA PRO A 148 5.56 -7.73 12.19
C PRO A 148 4.75 -6.48 11.87
N THR A 149 3.61 -6.64 11.17
CA THR A 149 2.73 -5.53 10.79
C THR A 149 2.01 -4.95 11.99
N ILE A 150 1.47 -5.81 12.87
CA ILE A 150 0.83 -5.42 14.12
C ILE A 150 1.81 -4.64 15.00
N LYS A 151 3.01 -5.20 15.16
CA LYS A 151 4.07 -4.55 15.94
C LYS A 151 4.43 -3.18 15.38
N LEU A 152 4.65 -3.07 14.07
CA LEU A 152 4.98 -1.81 13.41
C LEU A 152 3.90 -0.75 13.62
N ILE A 153 2.62 -1.10 13.45
CA ILE A 153 1.50 -0.16 13.60
C ILE A 153 1.42 0.35 15.04
N ASN A 154 1.51 -0.54 16.02
CA ASN A 154 1.47 -0.17 17.43
C ASN A 154 2.67 0.70 17.84
N ASP A 155 3.88 0.36 17.41
CA ASP A 155 5.09 1.14 17.70
C ASP A 155 5.03 2.52 17.01
N TYR A 156 4.48 2.61 15.78
CA TYR A 156 4.29 3.89 15.10
C TYR A 156 3.25 4.76 15.81
N GLY A 157 2.11 4.19 16.22
CA GLY A 157 1.09 4.91 16.97
C GLY A 157 1.62 5.42 18.31
N LYS A 158 2.37 4.59 19.05
CA LYS A 158 3.04 4.95 20.30
C LYS A 158 4.03 6.12 20.08
N LEU A 159 4.90 6.00 19.07
CA LEU A 159 5.88 7.05 18.75
C LEU A 159 5.19 8.37 18.37
N CYS A 160 4.13 8.32 17.58
CA CYS A 160 3.35 9.51 17.23
C CYS A 160 2.75 10.19 18.47
N LYS A 161 2.21 9.40 19.40
CA LYS A 161 1.68 9.91 20.67
C LYS A 161 2.78 10.56 21.52
N GLU A 162 3.95 9.93 21.65
CA GLU A 162 5.10 10.45 22.39
C GLU A 162 5.63 11.77 21.79
N ARG A 163 5.56 11.91 20.46
CA ARG A 163 5.99 13.11 19.71
C ARG A 163 4.90 14.15 19.54
N ASN A 164 3.70 13.89 20.08
CA ASN A 164 2.53 14.76 19.91
C ASN A 164 2.21 15.06 18.43
N VAL A 165 2.30 14.02 17.57
CA VAL A 165 2.04 14.11 16.13
C VAL A 165 0.87 13.16 15.80
N LYS A 166 -0.09 13.64 14.99
CA LYS A 166 -1.19 12.78 14.53
C LYS A 166 -0.64 11.74 13.53
N PRO A 167 -0.84 10.43 13.74
CA PRO A 167 -0.38 9.44 12.78
C PRO A 167 -1.12 9.56 11.44
N VAL A 168 -0.41 9.28 10.35
CA VAL A 168 -1.01 9.19 9.03
C VAL A 168 -1.47 7.76 8.74
N LYS A 169 -2.33 7.61 7.73
CA LYS A 169 -2.95 6.34 7.35
C LYS A 169 -1.92 5.30 6.91
N ILE A 170 -2.08 4.07 7.37
CA ILE A 170 -1.39 2.89 6.82
C ILE A 170 -2.40 2.07 6.02
N ILE A 171 -2.07 1.75 4.77
CA ILE A 171 -2.88 0.93 3.86
C ILE A 171 -2.26 -0.46 3.83
N LEU A 172 -3.00 -1.43 4.35
CA LEU A 172 -2.62 -2.84 4.41
C LEU A 172 -2.81 -3.45 3.02
N THR A 173 -1.78 -4.10 2.49
CA THR A 173 -1.81 -4.72 1.16
C THR A 173 -1.91 -6.24 1.29
N PHE A 174 -2.89 -6.83 0.62
CA PHE A 174 -3.08 -8.27 0.52
C PHE A 174 -3.09 -8.71 -0.93
N ALA A 175 -2.53 -9.90 -1.22
CA ALA A 175 -2.47 -10.47 -2.55
C ALA A 175 -2.71 -11.98 -2.47
N PRO A 176 -3.79 -12.53 -3.04
CA PRO A 176 -4.06 -13.96 -2.96
C PRO A 176 -3.08 -14.75 -3.84
N CYS A 177 -2.81 -15.99 -3.45
CA CYS A 177 -1.90 -16.89 -4.12
C CYS A 177 -2.51 -18.29 -4.20
N GLY A 178 -2.54 -18.86 -5.41
CA GLY A 178 -3.06 -20.22 -5.62
C GLY A 178 -2.07 -21.15 -6.32
N ARG A 179 -0.88 -20.67 -6.66
CA ARG A 179 0.13 -21.41 -7.40
C ARG A 179 1.51 -21.32 -6.75
N GLU A 180 2.24 -22.42 -6.68
CA GLU A 180 3.61 -22.41 -6.16
C GLU A 180 4.52 -21.40 -6.88
N LYS A 181 4.35 -21.23 -8.20
CA LYS A 181 5.15 -20.25 -8.96
C LYS A 181 4.86 -18.82 -8.52
N THR A 182 3.60 -18.50 -8.23
CA THR A 182 3.20 -17.20 -7.67
C THR A 182 3.76 -17.02 -6.26
N MET A 183 3.72 -18.07 -5.42
CA MET A 183 4.34 -18.06 -4.10
C MET A 183 5.85 -17.83 -4.16
N LYS A 184 6.56 -18.51 -5.05
CA LYS A 184 7.99 -18.28 -5.31
C LYS A 184 8.27 -16.84 -5.71
N PHE A 185 7.38 -16.22 -6.50
CA PHE A 185 7.52 -14.82 -6.89
C PHE A 185 7.26 -13.87 -5.71
N ILE A 186 6.26 -14.12 -4.89
CA ILE A 186 5.99 -13.35 -3.66
C ILE A 186 7.22 -13.36 -2.73
N LYS A 187 7.79 -14.54 -2.51
CA LYS A 187 9.03 -14.68 -1.72
C LYS A 187 10.23 -13.99 -2.39
N TRP A 188 10.34 -14.07 -3.72
CA TRP A 188 11.36 -13.37 -4.48
C TRP A 188 11.26 -11.84 -4.34
N LEU A 189 10.05 -11.29 -4.24
CA LEU A 189 9.79 -9.88 -3.93
C LEU A 189 10.22 -9.49 -2.51
N GLY A 190 10.66 -10.44 -1.69
CA GLY A 190 11.12 -10.22 -0.32
C GLY A 190 10.02 -10.23 0.73
N VAL A 191 8.84 -10.69 0.38
CA VAL A 191 7.74 -10.92 1.32
C VAL A 191 8.09 -12.15 2.18
N LYS A 192 8.00 -12.00 3.49
CA LYS A 192 8.12 -13.11 4.43
C LYS A 192 6.82 -13.90 4.43
N VAL A 193 6.92 -15.17 4.07
CA VAL A 193 5.80 -16.12 4.14
C VAL A 193 6.17 -17.20 5.14
N PRO A 194 5.52 -17.24 6.33
CA PRO A 194 5.74 -18.31 7.28
C PRO A 194 5.42 -19.69 6.68
N GLU A 195 6.18 -20.71 7.10
CA GLU A 195 6.03 -22.06 6.55
C GLU A 195 4.62 -22.62 6.76
N TRP A 196 4.00 -22.37 7.91
CA TRP A 196 2.64 -22.79 8.19
C TRP A 196 1.60 -22.19 7.23
N VAL A 197 1.82 -20.95 6.76
CA VAL A 197 0.95 -20.29 5.77
C VAL A 197 1.03 -21.02 4.45
N GLU A 198 2.26 -21.28 3.97
CA GLU A 198 2.48 -21.98 2.70
C GLU A 198 1.92 -23.40 2.75
N GLN A 199 2.17 -24.12 3.85
CA GLN A 199 1.60 -25.46 4.07
C GLN A 199 0.07 -25.40 4.06
N ARG A 200 -0.55 -24.47 4.78
CA ARG A 200 -2.02 -24.33 4.83
C ARG A 200 -2.62 -23.98 3.45
N ILE A 201 -1.89 -23.25 2.60
CA ILE A 201 -2.34 -22.96 1.23
C ILE A 201 -2.24 -24.19 0.33
N PHE A 202 -1.12 -24.94 0.36
CA PHE A 202 -0.82 -25.94 -0.68
C PHE A 202 -0.98 -27.40 -0.25
N SER A 203 -0.91 -27.74 1.05
CA SER A 203 -1.06 -29.11 1.49
C SER A 203 -2.52 -29.54 1.52
N GLU A 204 -2.82 -30.71 0.96
CA GLU A 204 -4.14 -31.32 1.02
C GLU A 204 -4.47 -31.81 2.45
N ASP A 205 -3.45 -32.17 3.23
CA ASP A 205 -3.57 -32.69 4.60
C ASP A 205 -3.56 -31.63 5.70
N ALA A 206 -3.28 -30.37 5.37
CA ALA A 206 -3.19 -29.28 6.35
C ALA A 206 -4.58 -28.74 6.73
N THR A 207 -5.39 -29.57 7.33
CA THR A 207 -6.67 -29.19 7.94
C THR A 207 -6.56 -28.92 9.43
N PRO A 208 -6.48 -27.66 9.87
CA PRO A 208 -7.13 -27.31 11.11
C PRO A 208 -8.63 -27.45 10.91
N ALA A 209 -9.36 -27.91 11.92
CA ALA A 209 -10.79 -28.28 11.89
C ALA A 209 -11.78 -27.20 11.41
N LYS A 210 -11.33 -26.08 10.87
CA LYS A 210 -12.15 -24.96 10.41
C LYS A 210 -12.14 -24.71 8.89
N THR A 211 -11.33 -25.43 8.08
CA THR A 211 -11.29 -25.19 6.63
C THR A 211 -11.94 -26.38 5.92
N PRO A 212 -13.01 -26.20 5.11
CA PRO A 212 -13.61 -27.27 4.34
C PRO A 212 -12.59 -27.95 3.41
N LEU A 213 -12.54 -29.27 3.42
CA LEU A 213 -11.65 -30.14 2.63
C LEU A 213 -11.68 -29.90 1.10
N ASN A 214 -12.68 -29.14 0.61
CA ASN A 214 -12.94 -28.95 -0.82
C ASN A 214 -12.44 -27.61 -1.40
N LYS A 215 -11.72 -26.78 -0.61
CA LYS A 215 -11.24 -25.49 -1.10
C LYS A 215 -9.95 -25.64 -1.90
N SER A 216 -9.89 -24.96 -3.04
CA SER A 216 -8.66 -24.82 -3.84
C SER A 216 -7.57 -24.01 -3.08
N PRO A 217 -6.28 -24.13 -3.45
CA PRO A 217 -5.23 -23.35 -2.83
C PRO A 217 -5.49 -21.85 -2.81
N VAL A 218 -6.06 -21.28 -3.89
CA VAL A 218 -6.36 -19.85 -3.96
C VAL A 218 -7.48 -19.45 -3.00
N GLU A 219 -8.50 -20.27 -2.82
CA GLU A 219 -9.58 -20.02 -1.85
C GLU A 219 -9.06 -20.11 -0.40
N ARG A 220 -8.19 -21.09 -0.12
CA ARG A 220 -7.51 -21.16 1.19
C ARG A 220 -6.66 -19.92 1.47
N SER A 221 -5.96 -19.43 0.45
CA SER A 221 -5.19 -18.17 0.56
C SER A 221 -6.09 -16.99 0.89
N VAL A 222 -7.25 -16.88 0.25
CA VAL A 222 -8.24 -15.80 0.55
C VAL A 222 -8.69 -15.88 2.01
N ASP A 223 -9.02 -17.08 2.51
CA ASP A 223 -9.44 -17.24 3.91
C ASP A 223 -8.36 -16.80 4.89
N ILE A 224 -7.12 -17.26 4.68
CA ILE A 224 -5.97 -16.90 5.54
C ILE A 224 -5.74 -15.39 5.56
N LEU A 225 -5.80 -14.74 4.39
CA LEU A 225 -5.58 -13.31 4.30
C LEU A 225 -6.74 -12.50 4.92
N CYS A 226 -7.96 -13.01 4.89
CA CYS A 226 -9.08 -12.43 5.61
C CYS A 226 -8.89 -12.54 7.13
N ASP A 227 -8.49 -13.72 7.63
CA ASP A 227 -8.17 -13.93 9.05
C ASP A 227 -7.08 -12.94 9.50
N MET A 228 -6.00 -12.81 8.72
CA MET A 228 -4.91 -11.84 8.99
C MET A 228 -5.40 -10.39 8.99
N CYS A 229 -6.29 -10.03 8.07
CA CYS A 229 -6.88 -8.69 8.03
C CYS A 229 -7.66 -8.40 9.31
N GLU A 230 -8.49 -9.32 9.76
CA GLU A 230 -9.27 -9.17 11.01
C GLU A 230 -8.36 -9.09 12.23
N ASP A 231 -7.35 -9.96 12.33
CA ASP A 231 -6.37 -9.96 13.42
C ASP A 231 -5.60 -8.64 13.51
N ILE A 232 -5.13 -8.10 12.39
CA ILE A 232 -4.43 -6.82 12.36
C ILE A 232 -5.35 -5.71 12.86
N LEU A 233 -6.58 -5.62 12.36
CA LEU A 233 -7.53 -4.61 12.78
C LEU A 233 -7.80 -4.70 14.29
N GLU A 234 -8.03 -5.90 14.81
CA GLU A 234 -8.35 -6.11 16.22
C GLU A 234 -7.16 -5.78 17.15
N GLN A 235 -5.95 -6.22 16.79
CA GLN A 235 -4.78 -6.04 17.63
C GLN A 235 -4.14 -4.66 17.54
N THR A 236 -4.57 -3.83 16.59
CA THR A 236 -4.08 -2.45 16.43
C THR A 236 -5.13 -1.39 16.70
N LYS A 237 -6.31 -1.76 17.17
CA LYS A 237 -7.45 -0.87 17.40
C LYS A 237 -7.15 0.32 18.31
N ASP A 238 -6.27 0.16 19.26
CA ASP A 238 -5.90 1.17 20.25
C ASP A 238 -4.65 1.97 19.88
N SER A 239 -4.06 1.69 18.71
CA SER A 239 -2.85 2.36 18.22
C SER A 239 -3.08 3.84 17.85
N GLY A 240 -4.33 4.23 17.56
CA GLY A 240 -4.68 5.54 17.02
C GLY A 240 -4.27 5.76 15.55
N VAL A 241 -3.70 4.74 14.89
CA VAL A 241 -3.29 4.81 13.48
C VAL A 241 -4.48 4.53 12.57
N PRO A 242 -4.87 5.44 11.67
CA PRO A 242 -5.92 5.16 10.68
C PRO A 242 -5.48 4.05 9.72
N LEU A 243 -6.33 3.05 9.49
CA LEU A 243 -6.04 1.94 8.59
C LEU A 243 -6.90 2.00 7.33
N GLY A 244 -6.36 1.49 6.24
CA GLY A 244 -7.05 1.20 5.00
C GLY A 244 -6.62 -0.15 4.45
N VAL A 245 -7.32 -0.67 3.44
CA VAL A 245 -7.02 -1.95 2.81
C VAL A 245 -6.82 -1.78 1.31
N SER A 246 -5.80 -2.43 0.78
CA SER A 246 -5.53 -2.60 -0.63
C SER A 246 -5.45 -4.08 -0.95
N VAL A 247 -5.98 -4.48 -2.09
CA VAL A 247 -5.84 -5.82 -2.62
C VAL A 247 -5.31 -5.76 -4.03
N GLU A 248 -4.30 -6.59 -4.31
CA GLU A 248 -3.65 -6.68 -5.60
C GLU A 248 -3.57 -8.14 -6.09
N SER A 249 -3.34 -8.32 -7.38
CA SER A 249 -2.93 -9.61 -7.94
C SER A 249 -1.51 -9.49 -8.43
N VAL A 250 -0.60 -10.31 -7.89
CA VAL A 250 0.80 -10.38 -8.33
C VAL A 250 1.00 -11.25 -9.56
N SER A 251 -0.06 -11.83 -10.07
CA SER A 251 -0.07 -12.68 -11.27
C SER A 251 -1.18 -12.30 -12.23
N ILE A 252 -1.08 -12.82 -13.46
CA ILE A 252 -2.09 -12.63 -14.52
C ILE A 252 -3.02 -13.87 -14.66
N PHE A 253 -2.90 -14.84 -13.78
CA PHE A 253 -3.74 -16.02 -13.82
C PHE A 253 -5.17 -15.69 -13.40
N LYS A 254 -6.14 -16.07 -14.24
CA LYS A 254 -7.54 -15.72 -14.08
C LYS A 254 -8.08 -16.00 -12.67
N ASN A 255 -7.83 -17.19 -12.14
CA ASN A 255 -8.30 -17.60 -10.82
C ASN A 255 -7.69 -16.75 -9.67
N GLU A 256 -6.45 -16.30 -9.79
CA GLU A 256 -5.82 -15.43 -8.80
C GLU A 256 -6.33 -13.98 -8.92
N VAL A 257 -6.62 -13.51 -10.14
CA VAL A 257 -7.28 -12.21 -10.36
C VAL A 257 -8.70 -12.20 -9.80
N GLU A 258 -9.48 -13.25 -10.07
CA GLU A 258 -10.85 -13.39 -9.51
C GLU A 258 -10.82 -13.48 -7.98
N ALA A 259 -9.86 -14.22 -7.42
CA ALA A 259 -9.66 -14.29 -5.97
C ALA A 259 -9.26 -12.94 -5.35
N ALA A 260 -8.52 -12.08 -6.07
CA ALA A 260 -8.23 -10.73 -5.61
C ALA A 260 -9.51 -9.88 -5.49
N HIS A 261 -10.45 -10.02 -6.42
CA HIS A 261 -11.75 -9.34 -6.31
C HIS A 261 -12.56 -9.86 -5.12
N GLU A 262 -12.58 -11.17 -4.90
CA GLU A 262 -13.29 -11.78 -3.75
C GLU A 262 -12.64 -11.35 -2.43
N LEU A 263 -11.31 -11.39 -2.34
CA LEU A 263 -10.58 -10.94 -1.16
C LEU A 263 -10.88 -9.47 -0.86
N PHE A 264 -10.87 -8.59 -1.87
CA PHE A 264 -11.20 -7.19 -1.69
C PHE A 264 -12.60 -7.00 -1.11
N ARG A 265 -13.60 -7.71 -1.66
CA ARG A 265 -14.99 -7.65 -1.17
C ARG A 265 -15.09 -8.11 0.28
N ARG A 266 -14.40 -9.20 0.64
CA ARG A 266 -14.40 -9.73 2.02
C ARG A 266 -13.69 -8.79 2.99
N CYS A 267 -12.53 -8.26 2.62
CA CYS A 267 -11.82 -7.27 3.45
C CYS A 267 -12.65 -5.99 3.65
N GLN A 268 -13.44 -5.56 2.64
CA GLN A 268 -14.38 -4.44 2.83
C GLN A 268 -15.43 -4.76 3.90
N HIS A 269 -16.01 -5.96 3.89
CA HIS A 269 -17.00 -6.36 4.90
C HIS A 269 -16.36 -6.43 6.29
N ILE A 270 -15.19 -7.06 6.42
CA ILE A 270 -14.44 -7.11 7.67
C ILE A 270 -14.19 -5.70 8.23
N ALA A 271 -13.70 -4.77 7.39
CA ALA A 271 -13.45 -3.41 7.82
C ALA A 271 -14.74 -2.68 8.23
N LEU A 272 -15.82 -2.80 7.44
CA LEU A 272 -17.11 -2.18 7.78
C LEU A 272 -17.70 -2.72 9.08
N ASP A 273 -17.67 -4.03 9.28
CA ASP A 273 -18.18 -4.65 10.51
C ASP A 273 -17.33 -4.26 11.72
N PHE A 274 -16.01 -4.19 11.53
CA PHE A 274 -15.09 -3.75 12.55
C PHE A 274 -15.35 -2.29 12.98
N PHE A 275 -15.59 -1.35 12.07
CA PHE A 275 -15.88 0.05 12.39
C PHE A 275 -17.29 0.29 12.90
N LYS A 276 -18.25 -0.61 12.68
CA LYS A 276 -19.62 -0.52 13.21
C LYS A 276 -19.78 -1.02 14.65
N ARG A 277 -18.77 -1.66 15.25
CA ARG A 277 -18.86 -2.22 16.61
C ARG A 277 -19.02 -1.09 17.64
N PRO A 278 -19.94 -1.24 18.65
CA PRO A 278 -20.37 -0.13 19.54
C PRO A 278 -19.26 0.57 20.33
N TRP A 279 -18.15 -0.10 20.60
CA TRP A 279 -17.01 0.45 21.35
C TRP A 279 -16.09 1.37 20.52
N ARG A 280 -16.45 1.65 19.26
CA ARG A 280 -15.69 2.50 18.32
C ARG A 280 -16.36 3.80 17.94
N VAL A 281 -17.44 4.21 18.63
CA VAL A 281 -18.26 5.39 18.31
C VAL A 281 -17.51 6.74 18.41
N ASN A 282 -16.22 6.76 18.75
CA ASN A 282 -15.42 8.00 18.85
C ASN A 282 -14.42 8.23 17.69
N VAL A 283 -14.49 7.48 16.60
CA VAL A 283 -13.71 7.79 15.41
C VAL A 283 -14.60 8.53 14.43
N GLU A 284 -14.46 9.86 14.37
CA GLU A 284 -15.04 10.66 13.28
C GLU A 284 -14.57 10.08 11.95
N LEU A 285 -15.51 9.53 11.19
CA LEU A 285 -15.30 9.22 9.78
C LEU A 285 -15.01 10.56 9.10
N ILE A 286 -13.75 10.81 8.79
CA ILE A 286 -13.37 11.96 7.97
C ILE A 286 -13.92 11.66 6.58
N ASP A 287 -15.10 12.19 6.29
CA ASP A 287 -15.71 12.16 4.97
C ASP A 287 -14.79 12.97 4.03
N VAL A 288 -14.20 12.29 3.05
CA VAL A 288 -13.32 12.90 2.04
C VAL A 288 -14.10 13.95 1.21
N ASN A 289 -15.44 13.98 1.28
CA ASN A 289 -16.30 14.96 0.63
C ASN A 289 -16.41 16.30 1.36
N ASP A 290 -15.99 16.39 2.62
CA ASP A 290 -16.11 17.64 3.42
C ASP A 290 -15.09 18.74 3.02
N ARG A 291 -14.16 18.43 2.10
CA ARG A 291 -13.21 19.45 1.59
C ARG A 291 -13.84 20.49 0.66
N LYS A 292 -15.05 20.25 0.12
CA LYS A 292 -15.76 21.24 -0.74
C LYS A 292 -16.45 22.37 0.04
N THR A 293 -16.68 22.21 1.33
CA THR A 293 -17.39 23.20 2.14
C THR A 293 -16.48 24.18 2.87
N ASN A 294 -15.21 23.87 3.10
CA ASN A 294 -14.26 24.75 3.78
C ASN A 294 -13.59 25.79 2.88
N ASP A 295 -13.50 25.57 1.57
CA ASP A 295 -13.00 26.59 0.63
C ASP A 295 -14.05 27.67 0.31
N ALA A 296 -15.34 27.38 0.45
CA ALA A 296 -16.42 28.34 0.25
C ALA A 296 -16.57 29.34 1.43
N LYS A 297 -16.07 29.00 2.62
CA LYS A 297 -16.13 29.90 3.80
C LYS A 297 -14.92 30.81 3.96
N ARG A 298 -13.87 30.64 3.16
CA ARG A 298 -12.68 31.53 3.20
C ARG A 298 -12.74 32.71 2.25
N THR A 299 -13.75 32.79 1.38
CA THR A 299 -13.89 33.86 0.38
C THR A 299 -14.90 34.93 0.75
N THR A 300 -15.49 34.93 1.95
CA THR A 300 -16.53 35.89 2.32
C THR A 300 -16.18 36.79 3.51
N THR A 301 -14.90 36.95 3.85
CA THR A 301 -14.55 37.92 4.91
C THR A 301 -13.40 38.83 4.46
N THR A 302 -13.66 39.61 3.41
CA THR A 302 -12.89 40.83 3.14
C THR A 302 -13.74 41.77 2.28
N LYS A 303 -14.70 42.45 2.89
CA LYS A 303 -15.26 43.73 2.44
C LYS A 303 -16.15 44.27 3.54
N THR A 304 -15.62 45.02 4.42
CA THR A 304 -16.10 46.33 4.93
C THR A 304 -15.01 46.91 5.80
#